data_5e52b3ce6b439b92695646152b7b11e4
#
_entry.id   5e52b3ce6b439b92695646152b7b11e4
#
_cell.length_a   1.000
_cell.length_b   1.000
_cell.length_c   1.000
_cell.angle_alpha   90.00
_cell.angle_beta   90.00
_cell.angle_gamma   90.00
#
_symmetry.space_group_name_H-M   'P 1'
#
loop_
_entity.id
_entity.type
_entity.pdbx_description
1 polymer ?
#
loop_
_entity_poly.entity_id
_entity_poly.type
_entity_poly.pdbx_seq_one_letter_code
_entity_poly.pdbx_strand_id
1 'polypeptide(L)'
;MYKSPIYFAIFLFIVFYYHYYIQNNIEKRLCLEYFGYNNVKRPLSGNTMFSSGDLGMPSGHSEAGTIMFLLLYFYGYISFPVSIILILCVMSQRVIAQRHTVAQVIAGTVCGIIYSYIYKSYNLSILSFSIVLLISILLMLIIYYKIKENTF
;
A
#
# COMPACT_ATOMS: atom_id res chain seq x y z
N MET A 1 7.16 -17.06 -13.59
CA MET A 1 8.24 -16.05 -13.63
C MET A 1 7.89 -15.03 -14.70
N TYR A 2 7.71 -13.76 -14.35
CA TYR A 2 7.39 -12.70 -15.32
C TYR A 2 8.62 -12.47 -16.21
N LYS A 3 8.60 -13.04 -17.40
CA LYS A 3 9.72 -12.92 -18.37
C LYS A 3 9.83 -11.52 -19.01
N SER A 4 8.81 -10.68 -18.89
CA SER A 4 8.79 -9.34 -19.48
C SER A 4 8.71 -8.25 -18.38
N PRO A 5 9.60 -7.26 -18.39
CA PRO A 5 9.56 -6.12 -17.47
C PRO A 5 8.24 -5.34 -17.53
N ILE A 6 7.60 -5.31 -18.72
CA ILE A 6 6.32 -4.61 -18.92
C ILE A 6 5.21 -5.27 -18.11
N TYR A 7 5.09 -6.59 -18.15
CA TYR A 7 4.08 -7.31 -17.36
C TYR A 7 4.33 -7.16 -15.86
N PHE A 8 5.58 -7.13 -15.44
CA PHE A 8 5.93 -6.89 -14.05
C PHE A 8 5.58 -5.46 -13.61
N ALA A 9 5.82 -4.44 -14.45
CA ALA A 9 5.43 -3.07 -14.18
C ALA A 9 3.90 -2.91 -14.06
N ILE A 10 3.14 -3.54 -14.95
CA ILE A 10 1.67 -3.56 -14.87
C ILE A 10 1.23 -4.23 -13.57
N PHE A 11 1.82 -5.38 -13.22
CA PHE A 11 1.54 -6.07 -11.97
C PHE A 11 1.78 -5.16 -10.76
N LEU A 12 2.93 -4.49 -10.67
CA LEU A 12 3.22 -3.55 -9.59
C LEU A 12 2.19 -2.42 -9.52
N PHE A 13 1.85 -1.82 -10.66
CA PHE A 13 0.87 -0.73 -10.71
C PHE A 13 -0.48 -1.15 -10.11
N ILE A 14 -0.93 -2.35 -10.43
CA ILE A 14 -2.21 -2.87 -9.94
C ILE A 14 -2.13 -3.22 -8.46
N VAL A 15 -1.01 -3.82 -8.00
CA VAL A 15 -0.76 -4.06 -6.58
C VAL A 15 -0.82 -2.76 -5.80
N PHE A 16 -0.18 -1.70 -6.30
CA PHE A 16 -0.22 -0.38 -5.66
C PHE A 16 -1.61 0.21 -5.59
N TYR A 17 -2.36 0.16 -6.68
CA TYR A 17 -3.72 0.70 -6.71
C TYR A 17 -4.64 -0.02 -5.73
N TYR A 18 -4.62 -1.35 -5.74
CA TYR A 18 -5.41 -2.19 -4.83
C TYR A 18 -5.01 -1.97 -3.37
N HIS A 19 -3.69 -1.91 -3.13
CA HIS A 19 -3.14 -1.72 -1.80
C HIS A 19 -3.48 -0.33 -1.23
N TYR A 20 -3.40 0.71 -2.05
CA TYR A 20 -3.84 2.06 -1.66
C TYR A 20 -5.30 2.08 -1.21
N TYR A 21 -6.17 1.34 -1.89
CA TYR A 21 -7.59 1.21 -1.50
C TYR A 21 -7.75 0.50 -0.15
N ILE A 22 -7.10 -0.65 0.06
CA ILE A 22 -7.14 -1.41 1.32
C ILE A 22 -6.66 -0.53 2.47
N GLN A 23 -5.52 0.11 2.31
CA GLN A 23 -4.92 0.93 3.34
C GLN A 23 -5.85 2.06 3.79
N ASN A 24 -6.41 2.81 2.87
CA ASN A 24 -7.23 3.96 3.24
C ASN A 24 -8.60 3.58 3.81
N ASN A 25 -9.20 2.49 3.34
CA ASN A 25 -10.56 2.12 3.72
C ASN A 25 -10.64 1.07 4.82
N ILE A 26 -9.61 0.28 5.02
CA ILE A 26 -9.61 -0.81 6.00
C ILE A 26 -8.57 -0.56 7.09
N GLU A 27 -7.29 -0.53 6.74
CA GLU A 27 -6.21 -0.52 7.73
C GLU A 27 -6.20 0.72 8.61
N LYS A 28 -6.35 1.90 8.02
CA LYS A 28 -6.40 3.14 8.80
C LYS A 28 -7.60 3.20 9.73
N ARG A 29 -8.73 2.64 9.32
CA ARG A 29 -9.93 2.57 10.17
C ARG A 29 -9.73 1.60 11.32
N LEU A 30 -9.15 0.42 11.06
CA LEU A 30 -8.80 -0.53 12.11
C LEU A 30 -7.81 0.07 13.09
N CYS A 31 -6.76 0.72 12.60
CA CYS A 31 -5.81 1.41 13.47
C CYS A 31 -6.48 2.50 14.32
N LEU A 32 -7.39 3.27 13.74
CA LEU A 32 -8.15 4.29 14.47
C LEU A 32 -9.00 3.67 15.60
N GLU A 33 -9.66 2.56 15.31
CA GLU A 33 -10.52 1.85 16.27
C GLU A 33 -9.71 1.27 17.45
N TYR A 34 -8.58 0.61 17.15
CA TYR A 34 -7.78 -0.08 18.18
C TYR A 34 -6.84 0.85 18.96
N PHE A 35 -6.24 1.85 18.31
CA PHE A 35 -5.23 2.71 18.94
C PHE A 35 -5.71 4.09 19.31
N GLY A 36 -6.88 4.50 18.83
CA GLY A 36 -7.46 5.83 19.03
C GLY A 36 -6.77 6.95 18.24
N TYR A 37 -7.48 8.06 18.02
CA TYR A 37 -7.07 9.15 17.14
C TYR A 37 -5.70 9.74 17.49
N ASN A 38 -5.41 9.94 18.77
CA ASN A 38 -4.15 10.59 19.21
C ASN A 38 -2.89 9.81 18.83
N ASN A 39 -2.99 8.47 18.74
CA ASN A 39 -1.87 7.60 18.39
C ASN A 39 -1.72 7.40 16.88
N VAL A 40 -2.80 7.56 16.12
CA VAL A 40 -2.80 7.31 14.67
C VAL A 40 -2.70 8.58 13.83
N LYS A 41 -2.92 9.77 14.40
CA LYS A 41 -2.79 11.05 13.69
C LYS A 41 -1.36 11.32 13.24
N ARG A 42 -1.22 12.09 12.17
CA ARG A 42 0.09 12.53 11.69
C ARG A 42 0.72 13.57 12.62
N PRO A 43 2.08 13.62 12.75
CA PRO A 43 2.77 14.65 13.52
C PRO A 43 2.48 16.06 13.03
N LEU A 44 2.50 16.25 11.71
CA LEU A 44 2.10 17.50 11.04
C LEU A 44 0.84 17.25 10.22
N SER A 45 -0.27 17.84 10.65
CA SER A 45 -1.49 17.91 9.83
C SER A 45 -1.26 18.93 8.71
N GLY A 46 -0.76 18.47 7.59
CA GLY A 46 -0.61 19.31 6.39
C GLY A 46 -1.43 18.73 5.25
N ASN A 47 -2.33 19.55 4.68
CA ASN A 47 -3.03 19.22 3.45
C ASN A 47 -2.01 18.99 2.34
N THR A 48 -1.69 17.73 2.07
CA THR A 48 -0.97 17.38 0.87
C THR A 48 -1.97 16.88 -0.16
N MET A 49 -1.74 17.20 -1.43
CA MET A 49 -2.60 16.88 -2.58
C MET A 49 -3.03 15.39 -2.66
N PHE A 50 -2.38 14.51 -1.90
CA PHE A 50 -2.60 13.07 -1.84
C PHE A 50 -2.90 12.54 -0.43
N SER A 51 -3.19 13.40 0.55
CA SER A 51 -3.47 12.93 1.91
C SER A 51 -4.96 12.73 2.13
N SER A 52 -5.38 11.50 2.27
CA SER A 52 -6.69 11.14 2.80
C SER A 52 -6.75 11.42 4.32
N GLY A 53 -6.89 12.71 4.69
CA GLY A 53 -7.10 13.10 6.08
C GLY A 53 -5.89 12.97 7.01
N ASP A 54 -6.13 13.21 8.31
CA ASP A 54 -5.10 13.32 9.37
C ASP A 54 -4.51 11.98 9.82
N LEU A 55 -5.08 10.85 9.38
CA LEU A 55 -4.64 9.52 9.81
C LEU A 55 -3.31 9.13 9.17
N GLY A 56 -2.33 8.85 10.00
CA GLY A 56 -0.96 8.51 9.60
C GLY A 56 -0.57 7.03 9.78
N MET A 57 -1.37 6.23 10.48
CA MET A 57 -1.05 4.84 10.78
C MET A 57 -1.97 3.86 10.05
N PRO A 58 -1.42 2.85 9.37
CA PRO A 58 0.01 2.70 9.03
C PRO A 58 0.50 3.72 8.01
N SER A 59 1.85 3.87 7.87
CA SER A 59 2.44 4.75 6.85
C SER A 59 2.35 4.13 5.46
N GLY A 60 1.49 4.69 4.60
CA GLY A 60 1.27 4.15 3.26
C GLY A 60 2.47 4.16 2.34
N HIS A 61 3.34 5.16 2.45
CA HIS A 61 4.57 5.17 1.65
C HIS A 61 5.57 4.11 2.11
N SER A 62 5.68 3.89 3.44
CA SER A 62 6.58 2.84 3.96
C SER A 62 6.07 1.46 3.59
N GLU A 63 4.78 1.25 3.66
CA GLU A 63 4.11 0.01 3.28
C GLU A 63 4.25 -0.27 1.77
N ALA A 64 3.85 0.67 0.92
CA ALA A 64 3.94 0.53 -0.53
C ALA A 64 5.39 0.38 -1.01
N GLY A 65 6.33 1.16 -0.45
CA GLY A 65 7.76 1.03 -0.73
C GLY A 65 8.31 -0.34 -0.34
N THR A 66 7.91 -0.86 0.81
CA THR A 66 8.31 -2.20 1.26
C THR A 66 7.78 -3.29 0.33
N ILE A 67 6.51 -3.22 -0.06
CA ILE A 67 5.92 -4.15 -1.03
C ILE A 67 6.71 -4.12 -2.33
N MET A 68 6.95 -2.94 -2.88
CA MET A 68 7.66 -2.76 -4.14
C MET A 68 9.06 -3.38 -4.09
N PHE A 69 9.87 -2.99 -3.12
CA PHE A 69 11.26 -3.40 -3.09
C PHE A 69 11.44 -4.88 -2.73
N LEU A 70 10.57 -5.45 -1.90
CA LEU A 70 10.57 -6.90 -1.66
C LEU A 70 10.08 -7.69 -2.87
N LEU A 71 9.09 -7.23 -3.61
CA LEU A 71 8.67 -7.88 -4.85
C LEU A 71 9.78 -7.81 -5.91
N LEU A 72 10.45 -6.67 -6.08
CA LEU A 72 11.62 -6.57 -6.95
C LEU A 72 12.72 -7.58 -6.57
N TYR A 73 12.98 -7.76 -5.28
CA TYR A 73 13.89 -8.78 -4.80
C TYR A 73 13.39 -10.20 -5.09
N PHE A 74 12.14 -10.53 -4.74
CA PHE A 74 11.59 -11.87 -4.92
C PHE A 74 11.55 -12.31 -6.38
N TYR A 75 11.41 -11.36 -7.30
CA TYR A 75 11.44 -11.63 -8.74
C TYR A 75 12.83 -11.49 -9.38
N GLY A 76 13.87 -11.24 -8.57
CA GLY A 76 15.27 -11.25 -9.01
C GLY A 76 15.73 -9.99 -9.76
N TYR A 77 15.01 -8.86 -9.64
CA TYR A 77 15.41 -7.59 -10.27
C TYR A 77 16.47 -6.84 -9.47
N ILE A 78 16.47 -6.99 -8.14
CA ILE A 78 17.45 -6.39 -7.23
C ILE A 78 17.92 -7.42 -6.20
N SER A 79 19.10 -7.19 -5.59
CA SER A 79 19.58 -8.03 -4.50
C SER A 79 18.88 -7.70 -3.17
N PHE A 80 18.87 -8.66 -2.23
CA PHE A 80 18.26 -8.45 -0.91
C PHE A 80 18.85 -7.23 -0.17
N PRO A 81 20.18 -7.03 -0.09
CA PRO A 81 20.74 -5.85 0.56
C PRO A 81 20.27 -4.53 -0.06
N VAL A 82 20.15 -4.47 -1.39
CA VAL A 82 19.64 -3.29 -2.09
C VAL A 82 18.19 -3.03 -1.72
N SER A 83 17.34 -4.06 -1.65
CA SER A 83 15.94 -3.89 -1.25
C SER A 83 15.83 -3.32 0.17
N ILE A 84 16.63 -3.81 1.12
CA ILE A 84 16.64 -3.31 2.50
C ILE A 84 17.08 -1.85 2.56
N ILE A 85 18.15 -1.48 1.85
CA ILE A 85 18.63 -0.08 1.80
C ILE A 85 17.52 0.84 1.29
N LEU A 86 16.84 0.47 0.21
CA LEU A 86 15.76 1.27 -0.37
C LEU A 86 14.57 1.41 0.59
N ILE A 87 14.19 0.33 1.30
CA ILE A 87 13.15 0.37 2.33
C ILE A 87 13.54 1.34 3.45
N LEU A 88 14.77 1.25 3.96
CA LEU A 88 15.27 2.14 5.01
C LEU A 88 15.31 3.60 4.54
N CYS A 89 15.66 3.87 3.28
CA CYS A 89 15.61 5.21 2.71
C CYS A 89 14.19 5.79 2.73
N VAL A 90 13.19 5.01 2.32
CA VAL A 90 11.79 5.46 2.38
C VAL A 90 11.37 5.71 3.83
N MET A 91 11.64 4.77 4.74
CA MET A 91 11.32 4.92 6.17
C MET A 91 11.91 6.20 6.75
N SER A 92 13.22 6.41 6.54
CA SER A 92 13.95 7.59 7.05
C SER A 92 13.37 8.88 6.47
N GLN A 93 13.10 8.92 5.18
CA GLN A 93 12.51 10.09 4.52
C GLN A 93 11.16 10.48 5.14
N ARG A 94 10.31 9.50 5.50
CA ARG A 94 8.99 9.79 6.11
C ARG A 94 9.10 10.37 7.51
N VAL A 95 10.09 9.92 8.30
CA VAL A 95 10.36 10.42 9.65
C VAL A 95 11.03 11.80 9.59
N ILE A 96 12.08 11.97 8.78
CA ILE A 96 12.82 13.23 8.63
C ILE A 96 11.88 14.35 8.12
N ALA A 97 11.01 14.04 7.16
CA ALA A 97 10.01 14.98 6.65
C ALA A 97 8.86 15.24 7.63
N GLN A 98 8.89 14.66 8.83
CA GLN A 98 7.87 14.81 9.90
C GLN A 98 6.44 14.46 9.43
N ARG A 99 6.32 13.62 8.39
CA ARG A 99 5.03 13.18 7.86
C ARG A 99 4.44 12.01 8.65
N HIS A 100 5.30 11.25 9.32
CA HIS A 100 4.93 10.07 10.11
C HIS A 100 5.84 9.94 11.33
N THR A 101 5.32 9.36 12.41
CA THR A 101 6.12 8.92 13.54
C THR A 101 6.89 7.63 13.20
N VAL A 102 7.93 7.33 13.97
CA VAL A 102 8.68 6.06 13.82
C VAL A 102 7.75 4.85 13.93
N ALA A 103 6.82 4.87 14.89
CA ALA A 103 5.85 3.78 15.07
C ALA A 103 4.95 3.57 13.85
N GLN A 104 4.46 4.67 13.23
CA GLN A 104 3.65 4.61 12.02
C GLN A 104 4.41 4.04 10.81
N VAL A 105 5.69 4.39 10.71
CA VAL A 105 6.58 3.89 9.64
C VAL A 105 6.89 2.41 9.84
N ILE A 106 7.19 1.97 11.06
CA ILE A 106 7.42 0.57 11.39
C ILE A 106 6.15 -0.25 11.10
N ALA A 107 4.97 0.22 11.54
CA ALA A 107 3.71 -0.46 11.27
C ALA A 107 3.47 -0.63 9.76
N GLY A 108 3.68 0.42 8.95
CA GLY A 108 3.57 0.32 7.50
C GLY A 108 4.57 -0.66 6.89
N THR A 109 5.80 -0.67 7.38
CA THR A 109 6.82 -1.64 6.91
C THR A 109 6.44 -3.08 7.23
N VAL A 110 5.94 -3.35 8.44
CA VAL A 110 5.48 -4.70 8.84
C VAL A 110 4.31 -5.15 7.96
N CYS A 111 3.31 -4.31 7.76
CA CYS A 111 2.22 -4.59 6.82
C CYS A 111 2.76 -4.89 5.41
N GLY A 112 3.68 -4.05 4.92
CA GLY A 112 4.30 -4.24 3.60
C GLY A 112 5.07 -5.57 3.47
N ILE A 113 5.74 -6.03 4.52
CA ILE A 113 6.40 -7.35 4.54
C ILE A 113 5.35 -8.46 4.41
N ILE A 114 4.29 -8.42 5.21
CA ILE A 114 3.21 -9.42 5.20
C ILE A 114 2.59 -9.51 3.80
N TYR A 115 2.20 -8.37 3.22
CA TYR A 115 1.62 -8.32 1.88
C TYR A 115 2.57 -8.80 0.79
N SER A 116 3.86 -8.49 0.89
CA SER A 116 4.86 -8.96 -0.08
C SER A 116 4.95 -10.49 -0.11
N TYR A 117 4.90 -11.14 1.04
CA TYR A 117 4.86 -12.60 1.13
C TYR A 117 3.55 -13.19 0.62
N ILE A 118 2.43 -12.55 0.93
CA ILE A 118 1.12 -12.95 0.38
C ILE A 118 1.16 -12.88 -1.14
N TYR A 119 1.58 -11.76 -1.73
CA TYR A 119 1.65 -11.60 -3.20
C TYR A 119 2.62 -12.59 -3.85
N LYS A 120 3.74 -12.89 -3.19
CA LYS A 120 4.68 -13.92 -3.65
C LYS A 120 4.06 -15.33 -3.61
N SER A 121 3.38 -15.68 -2.50
CA SER A 121 2.85 -17.03 -2.26
C SER A 121 1.70 -17.37 -3.20
N TYR A 122 0.85 -16.42 -3.53
CA TYR A 122 -0.27 -16.67 -4.42
C TYR A 122 0.13 -16.92 -5.86
N ASN A 123 1.42 -16.77 -6.21
CA ASN A 123 1.97 -17.00 -7.56
C ASN A 123 0.94 -16.59 -8.64
N LEU A 124 0.38 -15.39 -8.47
CA LEU A 124 -0.79 -14.94 -9.21
C LEU A 124 -0.47 -15.02 -10.70
N SER A 125 -1.00 -16.04 -11.36
CA SER A 125 -0.96 -16.07 -12.81
C SER A 125 -1.60 -14.78 -13.32
N ILE A 126 -1.13 -14.27 -14.45
CA ILE A 126 -1.71 -13.06 -15.08
C ILE A 126 -3.23 -13.18 -15.18
N LEU A 127 -3.73 -14.41 -15.40
CA LEU A 127 -5.16 -14.70 -15.51
C LEU A 127 -5.92 -14.50 -14.18
N SER A 128 -5.44 -15.08 -13.07
CA SER A 128 -6.09 -14.91 -11.75
C SER A 128 -6.05 -13.46 -11.29
N PHE A 129 -4.99 -12.75 -11.65
CA PHE A 129 -4.85 -11.35 -11.35
C PHE A 129 -5.80 -10.47 -12.20
N SER A 130 -5.95 -10.76 -13.49
CA SER A 130 -6.91 -10.08 -14.37
C SER A 130 -8.36 -10.29 -13.92
N ILE A 131 -8.68 -11.46 -13.40
CA ILE A 131 -10.01 -11.78 -12.84
C ILE A 131 -10.24 -10.94 -11.56
N VAL A 132 -9.29 -10.88 -10.65
CA VAL A 132 -9.40 -10.06 -9.42
C VAL A 132 -9.55 -8.58 -9.77
N LEU A 133 -8.80 -8.09 -10.74
CA LEU A 133 -8.92 -6.71 -11.23
C LEU A 133 -10.31 -6.43 -11.79
N LEU A 134 -10.82 -7.32 -12.67
CA LEU A 134 -12.14 -7.17 -13.27
C LEU A 134 -13.24 -7.13 -12.20
N ILE A 135 -13.17 -8.04 -11.21
CA ILE A 135 -14.10 -8.06 -10.07
C ILE A 135 -13.99 -6.77 -9.26
N SER A 136 -12.79 -6.26 -9.01
CA SER A 136 -12.58 -5.02 -8.25
C SER A 136 -13.13 -3.80 -8.99
N ILE A 137 -12.97 -3.72 -10.30
CA ILE A 137 -13.56 -2.66 -11.15
C ILE A 137 -15.08 -2.74 -11.13
N LEU A 138 -15.65 -3.94 -11.28
CA LEU A 138 -17.09 -4.16 -11.21
C LEU A 138 -17.68 -3.75 -9.86
N LEU A 139 -17.03 -4.13 -8.76
CA LEU A 139 -17.45 -3.72 -7.40
C LEU A 139 -17.36 -2.20 -7.22
N MET A 140 -16.30 -1.55 -7.71
CA MET A 140 -16.20 -0.09 -7.68
C MET A 140 -17.32 0.60 -8.46
N LEU A 141 -17.65 0.09 -9.64
CA LEU A 141 -18.76 0.64 -10.44
C LEU A 141 -20.09 0.47 -9.70
N ILE A 142 -20.36 -0.70 -9.11
CA ILE A 142 -21.57 -0.95 -8.32
C ILE A 142 -21.66 0.01 -7.13
N ILE A 143 -20.56 0.19 -6.38
CA ILE A 143 -20.50 1.12 -5.24
C ILE A 143 -20.72 2.56 -5.71
N TYR A 144 -20.09 2.97 -6.81
CA TYR A 144 -20.25 4.31 -7.39
C TYR A 144 -21.70 4.58 -7.77
N TYR A 145 -22.36 3.64 -8.47
CA TYR A 145 -23.77 3.78 -8.85
C TYR A 145 -24.68 3.84 -7.63
N LYS A 146 -24.44 3.01 -6.62
CA LYS A 146 -25.24 3.00 -5.39
C LYS A 146 -25.09 4.29 -4.55
N ILE A 147 -23.91 4.88 -4.53
CA ILE A 147 -23.67 6.17 -3.88
C ILE A 147 -24.41 7.28 -4.66
N LYS A 148 -24.35 7.25 -5.97
CA LYS A 148 -25.02 8.22 -6.83
C LYS A 148 -26.55 8.17 -6.71
N GLU A 149 -27.15 6.97 -6.58
CA GLU A 149 -28.60 6.81 -6.33
C GLU A 149 -29.04 7.36 -4.96
N ASN A 150 -28.19 7.30 -3.94
CA ASN A 150 -28.51 7.79 -2.59
C ASN A 150 -28.25 9.31 -2.41
N THR A 151 -27.73 9.99 -3.43
CA THR A 151 -27.46 11.45 -3.40
C THR A 151 -28.50 12.28 -4.16
N PHE A 152 -29.52 11.66 -4.70
CA PHE A 152 -30.72 12.26 -5.28
C PHE A 152 -31.97 11.81 -4.50
#